data_f68b6ff9e6aec67a71ea8e039c1615f0
#
_entry.id   f68b6ff9e6aec67a71ea8e039c1615f0
#
_cell.length_a   1.000
_cell.length_b   1.000
_cell.length_c   1.000
_cell.angle_alpha   90.00
_cell.angle_beta   90.00
_cell.angle_gamma   90.00
#
_symmetry.space_group_name_H-M   'P 1'
#
loop_
_entity.id
_entity.type
_entity.pdbx_description
1 polymer ?
#
loop_
_entity_poly.entity_id
_entity_poly.type
_entity_poly.pdbx_seq_one_letter_code
_entity_poly.pdbx_strand_id
1 'polypeptide(L)'
;AHDLETFDTLSLGLKRRFSRACYWYALGVQFTTEPSLSTVAFSPAIECLLPRQHESPCDTCGKPLGPGPTKLFIEHLRKYAVVPPSLHLQRDAIYGVRSALVHGSHAARTDEGFFGHGRPFVDPLLIELVAQRSLLSWLRDPNRRE
;
A
#
# COMPACT_ATOMS: atom_id res chain seq x y z
N ALA A 1 -4.81 3.22 -23.74
CA ALA A 1 -4.59 2.08 -24.63
C ALA A 1 -3.49 1.17 -24.08
N HIS A 2 -2.25 1.62 -23.91
CA HIS A 2 -1.10 0.81 -23.52
C HIS A 2 -1.25 0.04 -22.19
N ASP A 3 -1.85 0.64 -21.14
CA ASP A 3 -2.02 -0.03 -19.85
C ASP A 3 -3.04 -1.17 -19.90
N LEU A 4 -4.08 -1.05 -20.76
CA LEU A 4 -5.04 -2.13 -20.97
C LEU A 4 -4.40 -3.30 -21.72
N GLU A 5 -3.61 -3.02 -22.75
CA GLU A 5 -2.85 -4.02 -23.49
C GLU A 5 -1.88 -4.76 -22.55
N THR A 6 -1.17 -4.01 -21.68
CA THR A 6 -0.29 -4.59 -20.66
C THR A 6 -1.07 -5.49 -19.68
N PHE A 7 -2.24 -5.04 -19.22
CA PHE A 7 -3.11 -5.86 -18.36
C PHE A 7 -3.51 -7.17 -19.05
N ASP A 8 -3.86 -7.11 -20.33
CA ASP A 8 -4.30 -8.30 -21.09
C ASP A 8 -3.21 -9.36 -21.24
N THR A 9 -1.93 -8.97 -21.18
CA THR A 9 -0.80 -9.91 -21.20
C THR A 9 -0.51 -10.60 -19.87
N LEU A 10 -1.14 -10.16 -18.75
CA LEU A 10 -0.90 -10.75 -17.44
C LEU A 10 -1.44 -12.18 -17.34
N SER A 11 -0.77 -13.01 -16.53
CA SER A 11 -1.33 -14.29 -16.08
C SER A 11 -2.64 -14.09 -15.30
N LEU A 12 -3.48 -15.11 -15.25
CA LEU A 12 -4.76 -15.04 -14.52
C LEU A 12 -4.56 -14.68 -13.05
N GLY A 13 -3.49 -15.17 -12.43
CA GLY A 13 -3.12 -14.86 -11.04
C GLY A 13 -2.83 -13.37 -10.85
N LEU A 14 -2.00 -12.80 -11.72
CA LEU A 14 -1.65 -11.38 -11.69
C LEU A 14 -2.85 -10.49 -12.04
N LYS A 15 -3.70 -10.88 -13.01
CA LYS A 15 -4.95 -10.17 -13.33
C LYS A 15 -5.85 -10.06 -12.11
N ARG A 16 -6.07 -11.17 -11.39
CA ARG A 16 -6.89 -11.19 -10.16
C ARG A 16 -6.32 -10.32 -9.05
N ARG A 17 -4.99 -10.31 -8.89
CA ARG A 17 -4.31 -9.44 -7.92
C ARG A 17 -4.51 -7.97 -8.26
N PHE A 18 -4.23 -7.60 -9.50
CA PHE A 18 -4.37 -6.24 -9.97
C PHE A 18 -5.83 -5.74 -9.91
N SER A 19 -6.80 -6.56 -10.33
CA SER A 19 -8.23 -6.21 -10.24
C SER A 19 -8.67 -5.96 -8.80
N ARG A 20 -8.17 -6.75 -7.82
CA ARG A 20 -8.45 -6.49 -6.41
C ARG A 20 -7.80 -5.19 -5.92
N ALA A 21 -6.58 -4.90 -6.36
CA ALA A 21 -5.92 -3.64 -6.06
C ALA A 21 -6.72 -2.44 -6.60
N CYS A 22 -7.20 -2.52 -7.84
CA CYS A 22 -8.05 -1.50 -8.45
C CYS A 22 -9.38 -1.32 -7.69
N TYR A 23 -10.00 -2.41 -7.24
CA TYR A 23 -11.22 -2.34 -6.43
C TYR A 23 -11.01 -1.56 -5.12
N TRP A 24 -9.95 -1.89 -4.38
CA TRP A 24 -9.62 -1.20 -3.15
C TRP A 24 -9.22 0.26 -3.39
N TYR A 25 -8.50 0.54 -4.47
CA TYR A 25 -8.18 1.90 -4.88
C TYR A 25 -9.46 2.71 -5.17
N ALA A 26 -10.39 2.15 -5.94
CA ALA A 26 -11.67 2.80 -6.24
C ALA A 26 -12.49 3.09 -4.98
N LEU A 27 -12.49 2.19 -4.00
CA LEU A 27 -13.09 2.45 -2.68
C LEU A 27 -12.40 3.61 -1.96
N GLY A 28 -11.06 3.64 -1.96
CA GLY A 28 -10.31 4.75 -1.36
C GLY A 28 -10.69 6.11 -1.95
N VAL A 29 -10.86 6.17 -3.27
CA VAL A 29 -11.32 7.38 -3.97
C VAL A 29 -12.75 7.76 -3.56
N GLN A 30 -13.65 6.80 -3.36
CA GLN A 30 -15.02 7.08 -2.92
C GLN A 30 -15.08 7.68 -1.50
N PHE A 31 -14.11 7.34 -0.65
CA PHE A 31 -14.02 7.82 0.72
C PHE A 31 -13.06 8.99 0.93
N THR A 32 -12.74 9.77 -0.11
CA THR A 32 -11.78 10.89 0.01
C THR A 32 -12.23 11.98 0.96
N THR A 33 -13.53 12.10 1.24
CA THR A 33 -14.08 13.00 2.27
C THR A 33 -13.89 12.48 3.69
N GLU A 34 -13.54 11.19 3.85
CA GLU A 34 -13.34 10.49 5.11
C GLU A 34 -11.90 9.94 5.18
N PRO A 35 -10.91 10.74 5.58
CA PRO A 35 -9.49 10.41 5.45
C PRO A 35 -9.07 9.10 6.12
N SER A 36 -9.69 8.73 7.25
CA SER A 36 -9.42 7.45 7.91
C SER A 36 -9.84 6.28 7.02
N LEU A 37 -11.06 6.31 6.48
CA LEU A 37 -11.59 5.25 5.61
C LEU A 37 -10.83 5.18 4.30
N SER A 38 -10.52 6.33 3.70
CA SER A 38 -9.70 6.44 2.50
C SER A 38 -8.32 5.81 2.70
N THR A 39 -7.62 6.14 3.79
CA THR A 39 -6.31 5.56 4.15
C THR A 39 -6.39 4.05 4.33
N VAL A 40 -7.42 3.57 5.03
CA VAL A 40 -7.65 2.13 5.26
C VAL A 40 -7.94 1.41 3.94
N ALA A 41 -8.62 2.05 2.98
CA ALA A 41 -8.91 1.44 1.68
C ALA A 41 -7.71 1.47 0.71
N PHE A 42 -6.92 2.54 0.66
CA PHE A 42 -5.74 2.60 -0.21
C PHE A 42 -4.63 1.61 0.20
N SER A 43 -4.53 1.28 1.48
CA SER A 43 -3.50 0.34 1.95
C SER A 43 -3.68 -1.08 1.40
N PRO A 44 -4.87 -1.72 1.44
CA PRO A 44 -5.12 -3.00 0.78
C PRO A 44 -4.91 -2.96 -0.76
N ALA A 45 -5.12 -1.80 -1.40
CA ALA A 45 -4.80 -1.65 -2.82
C ALA A 45 -3.32 -1.93 -3.08
N ILE A 46 -2.44 -1.42 -2.22
CA ILE A 46 -1.00 -1.69 -2.28
C ILE A 46 -0.69 -3.12 -1.83
N GLU A 47 -1.28 -3.59 -0.72
CA GLU A 47 -1.05 -4.93 -0.16
C GLU A 47 -1.38 -6.05 -1.15
N CYS A 48 -2.41 -5.87 -1.99
CA CYS A 48 -2.74 -6.83 -3.06
C CYS A 48 -1.59 -7.04 -4.07
N LEU A 49 -0.67 -6.08 -4.21
CA LEU A 49 0.44 -6.13 -5.16
C LEU A 49 1.75 -6.64 -4.55
N LEU A 50 1.80 -6.84 -3.22
CA LEU A 50 2.99 -7.36 -2.54
C LEU A 50 3.28 -8.80 -3.00
N PRO A 51 4.56 -9.18 -3.16
CA PRO A 51 4.90 -10.54 -3.49
C PRO A 51 4.36 -11.51 -2.44
N ARG A 52 3.86 -12.66 -2.86
CA ARG A 52 3.51 -13.72 -1.93
C ARG A 52 4.80 -14.24 -1.30
N GLN A 53 4.85 -14.24 0.02
CA GLN A 53 5.93 -14.91 0.73
C GLN A 53 5.59 -16.38 0.90
N HIS A 54 6.45 -17.24 0.40
CA HIS A 54 6.55 -18.63 0.89
C HIS A 54 7.45 -18.53 2.13
N GLU A 55 6.84 -18.28 3.28
CA GLU A 55 7.57 -18.27 4.55
C GLU A 55 7.90 -19.71 4.94
N SER A 56 9.13 -20.13 4.67
CA SER A 56 9.64 -21.35 5.31
C SER A 56 9.83 -21.06 6.80
N PRO A 57 9.24 -21.86 7.68
CA PRO A 57 9.49 -21.70 9.11
C PRO A 57 10.97 -21.99 9.41
N CYS A 58 11.52 -21.29 10.38
CA CYS A 58 12.86 -21.59 10.92
C CYS A 58 12.84 -22.99 11.54
N ASP A 59 13.73 -23.88 11.12
CA ASP A 59 13.82 -25.27 11.61
C ASP A 59 14.09 -25.35 13.11
N THR A 60 14.68 -24.29 13.71
CA THR A 60 15.03 -24.27 15.14
C THR A 60 13.94 -23.69 16.04
N CYS A 61 13.20 -22.65 15.59
CA CYS A 61 12.25 -21.96 16.46
C CYS A 61 10.85 -21.79 15.87
N GLY A 62 10.61 -22.30 14.65
CA GLY A 62 9.31 -22.24 13.95
C GLY A 62 8.88 -20.84 13.51
N LYS A 63 9.68 -19.81 13.72
CA LYS A 63 9.35 -18.45 13.31
C LYS A 63 9.51 -18.31 11.79
N PRO A 64 8.63 -17.55 11.10
CA PRO A 64 8.77 -17.31 9.68
C PRO A 64 10.10 -16.61 9.37
N LEU A 65 10.82 -17.17 8.40
CA LEU A 65 12.06 -16.61 7.88
C LEU A 65 11.70 -15.68 6.71
N GLY A 66 11.65 -14.40 6.95
CA GLY A 66 11.37 -13.43 5.89
C GLY A 66 11.20 -12.01 6.42
N PRO A 67 11.20 -11.02 5.52
CA PRO A 67 10.88 -9.66 5.91
C PRO A 67 9.40 -9.59 6.31
N GLY A 68 9.10 -9.06 7.51
CA GLY A 68 7.73 -8.87 7.96
C GLY A 68 6.92 -7.95 7.02
N PRO A 69 5.58 -7.95 7.14
CA PRO A 69 4.67 -7.23 6.23
C PRO A 69 4.98 -5.74 6.12
N THR A 70 5.39 -5.10 7.20
CA THR A 70 5.80 -3.68 7.19
C THR A 70 6.98 -3.43 6.26
N LYS A 71 8.01 -4.27 6.33
CA LYS A 71 9.21 -4.12 5.50
C LYS A 71 8.88 -4.33 4.03
N LEU A 72 8.10 -5.34 3.70
CA LEU A 72 7.64 -5.59 2.33
C LEU A 72 6.84 -4.44 1.76
N PHE A 73 5.93 -3.88 2.55
CA PHE A 73 5.12 -2.75 2.13
C PHE A 73 6.02 -1.53 1.81
N ILE A 74 6.95 -1.20 2.70
CA ILE A 74 7.88 -0.08 2.50
C ILE A 74 8.78 -0.31 1.27
N GLU A 75 9.34 -1.51 1.10
CA GLU A 75 10.17 -1.87 -0.05
C GLU A 75 9.37 -1.76 -1.37
N HIS A 76 8.11 -2.21 -1.36
CA HIS A 76 7.21 -2.07 -2.50
C HIS A 76 6.98 -0.59 -2.85
N LEU A 77 6.70 0.26 -1.86
CA LEU A 77 6.51 1.68 -2.09
C LEU A 77 7.78 2.36 -2.62
N ARG A 78 8.94 1.99 -2.11
CA ARG A 78 10.23 2.52 -2.59
C ARG A 78 10.48 2.16 -4.04
N LYS A 79 10.06 0.97 -4.46
CA LYS A 79 10.21 0.49 -5.84
C LYS A 79 9.19 1.13 -6.79
N TYR A 80 7.92 1.16 -6.42
CA TYR A 80 6.82 1.46 -7.35
C TYR A 80 6.17 2.83 -7.15
N ALA A 81 6.32 3.44 -5.99
CA ALA A 81 5.76 4.75 -5.67
C ALA A 81 6.86 5.77 -5.38
N VAL A 82 7.64 6.08 -6.41
CA VAL A 82 8.72 7.08 -6.31
C VAL A 82 8.12 8.46 -6.07
N VAL A 83 8.56 9.11 -5.00
CA VAL A 83 8.18 10.49 -4.62
C VAL A 83 9.43 11.33 -4.41
N PRO A 84 9.32 12.68 -4.42
CA PRO A 84 10.44 13.55 -4.09
C PRO A 84 11.04 13.23 -2.71
N PRO A 85 12.34 13.48 -2.49
CA PRO A 85 13.02 13.19 -1.22
C PRO A 85 12.33 13.79 0.01
N SER A 86 11.74 14.97 -0.11
CA SER A 86 10.98 15.64 0.97
C SER A 86 9.76 14.84 1.47
N LEU A 87 9.24 13.89 0.67
CA LEU A 87 8.08 13.07 0.99
C LEU A 87 8.43 11.62 1.39
N HIS A 88 9.72 11.25 1.40
CA HIS A 88 10.12 9.87 1.70
C HIS A 88 9.67 9.40 3.09
N LEU A 89 9.82 10.24 4.11
CA LEU A 89 9.42 9.91 5.48
C LEU A 89 7.90 9.71 5.58
N GLN A 90 7.12 10.56 4.94
CA GLN A 90 5.65 10.43 4.93
C GLN A 90 5.22 9.18 4.18
N ARG A 91 5.79 8.89 3.00
CA ARG A 91 5.52 7.66 2.24
C ARG A 91 5.80 6.42 3.07
N ASP A 92 6.98 6.35 3.71
CA ASP A 92 7.40 5.18 4.48
C ASP A 92 6.57 5.01 5.77
N ALA A 93 5.92 6.09 6.26
CA ALA A 93 5.04 6.07 7.43
C ALA A 93 3.61 5.55 7.14
N ILE A 94 3.19 5.45 5.87
CA ILE A 94 1.81 5.07 5.48
C ILE A 94 1.37 3.77 6.16
N TYR A 95 2.21 2.73 6.18
CA TYR A 95 1.85 1.46 6.81
C TYR A 95 1.59 1.60 8.32
N GLY A 96 2.41 2.40 9.00
CA GLY A 96 2.24 2.68 10.43
C GLY A 96 0.93 3.42 10.73
N VAL A 97 0.58 4.40 9.91
CA VAL A 97 -0.71 5.13 10.02
C VAL A 97 -1.89 4.18 9.81
N ARG A 98 -1.86 3.37 8.74
CA ARG A 98 -2.90 2.35 8.48
C ARG A 98 -3.04 1.39 9.65
N SER A 99 -1.93 0.87 10.17
CA SER A 99 -1.93 -0.04 11.31
C SER A 99 -2.59 0.60 12.54
N ALA A 100 -2.23 1.85 12.83
CA ALA A 100 -2.81 2.58 13.96
C ALA A 100 -4.31 2.82 13.80
N LEU A 101 -4.79 3.13 12.60
CA LEU A 101 -6.22 3.31 12.30
C LEU A 101 -6.99 1.99 12.49
N VAL A 102 -6.49 0.88 11.93
CA VAL A 102 -7.16 -0.42 12.01
C VAL A 102 -7.21 -0.97 13.44
N HIS A 103 -6.18 -0.70 14.25
CA HIS A 103 -6.14 -1.11 15.65
C HIS A 103 -6.79 -0.11 16.61
N GLY A 104 -7.43 0.94 16.10
CA GLY A 104 -8.14 1.93 16.92
C GLY A 104 -7.24 2.79 17.82
N SER A 105 -5.91 2.77 17.59
CA SER A 105 -4.95 3.58 18.33
C SER A 105 -4.77 4.99 17.74
N HIS A 106 -5.47 5.30 16.66
CA HIS A 106 -5.41 6.59 15.95
C HIS A 106 -6.74 6.86 15.26
N ALA A 107 -7.17 8.14 15.28
CA ALA A 107 -8.15 8.68 14.35
C ALA A 107 -7.43 9.53 13.29
N ALA A 108 -7.98 9.65 12.10
CA ALA A 108 -7.43 10.60 11.15
C ALA A 108 -7.74 12.05 11.58
N ARG A 109 -6.89 12.93 11.16
CA ARG A 109 -6.87 14.34 11.58
C ARG A 109 -8.22 15.09 11.47
N THR A 110 -9.10 14.67 10.56
CA THR A 110 -10.39 15.33 10.33
C THR A 110 -11.51 14.80 11.21
N ASP A 111 -11.32 13.60 11.81
CA ASP A 111 -12.36 12.99 12.62
C ASP A 111 -12.42 13.66 14.01
N GLU A 112 -11.27 14.14 14.52
CA GLU A 112 -11.19 14.79 15.84
C GLU A 112 -9.97 15.75 15.91
N GLY A 113 -9.99 16.95 15.47
CA GLY A 113 -8.98 18.01 15.70
C GLY A 113 -7.58 17.52 16.15
N PHE A 114 -6.88 16.78 15.34
CA PHE A 114 -5.75 15.93 15.69
C PHE A 114 -4.53 16.70 16.17
N PHE A 115 -4.14 16.48 17.41
CA PHE A 115 -2.81 16.77 17.93
C PHE A 115 -2.13 15.45 18.33
N GLY A 116 -1.77 14.63 17.34
CA GLY A 116 -1.06 13.38 17.56
C GLY A 116 0.38 13.64 17.97
N HIS A 117 0.68 13.41 19.23
CA HIS A 117 2.02 13.49 19.75
C HIS A 117 2.95 12.48 19.06
N GLY A 118 3.91 12.98 18.30
CA GLY A 118 5.12 12.23 17.94
C GLY A 118 5.09 11.32 16.72
N ARG A 119 4.00 11.25 15.93
CA ARG A 119 4.00 10.48 14.66
C ARG A 119 4.00 11.38 13.43
N PRO A 120 4.70 11.01 12.35
CA PRO A 120 4.70 11.81 11.13
C PRO A 120 3.27 11.87 10.59
N PHE A 121 2.83 13.08 10.33
CA PHE A 121 1.60 13.32 9.58
C PHE A 121 1.77 12.80 8.16
N VAL A 122 0.80 12.04 7.69
CA VAL A 122 0.74 11.61 6.29
C VAL A 122 -0.48 12.27 5.65
N ASP A 123 -0.23 13.06 4.62
CA ASP A 123 -1.26 13.72 3.86
C ASP A 123 -2.14 12.67 3.14
N PRO A 124 -3.48 12.70 3.29
CA PRO A 124 -4.37 11.79 2.56
C PRO A 124 -4.18 11.83 1.04
N LEU A 125 -3.91 13.02 0.47
CA LEU A 125 -3.60 13.16 -0.96
C LEU A 125 -2.30 12.45 -1.35
N LEU A 126 -1.32 12.42 -0.44
CA LEU A 126 -0.10 11.65 -0.68
C LEU A 126 -0.38 10.14 -0.69
N ILE A 127 -1.27 9.65 0.18
CA ILE A 127 -1.62 8.22 0.20
C ILE A 127 -2.30 7.82 -1.11
N GLU A 128 -3.24 8.61 -1.60
CA GLU A 128 -3.89 8.40 -2.90
C GLU A 128 -2.87 8.37 -4.04
N LEU A 129 -2.00 9.38 -4.11
CA LEU A 129 -0.94 9.49 -5.13
C LEU A 129 0.01 8.27 -5.08
N VAL A 130 0.41 7.86 -3.89
CA VAL A 130 1.31 6.72 -3.67
C VAL A 130 0.64 5.41 -4.11
N ALA A 131 -0.64 5.21 -3.77
CA ALA A 131 -1.42 4.06 -4.21
C ALA A 131 -1.56 4.03 -5.74
N GLN A 132 -1.95 5.15 -6.36
CA GLN A 132 -2.06 5.26 -7.82
C GLN A 132 -0.74 4.93 -8.52
N ARG A 133 0.37 5.54 -8.08
CA ARG A 133 1.70 5.28 -8.66
C ARG A 133 2.11 3.83 -8.47
N SER A 134 1.83 3.26 -7.32
CA SER A 134 2.11 1.86 -7.02
C SER A 134 1.40 0.93 -8.01
N LEU A 135 0.10 1.13 -8.27
CA LEU A 135 -0.66 0.34 -9.22
C LEU A 135 -0.10 0.46 -10.65
N LEU A 136 0.07 1.69 -11.14
CA LEU A 136 0.50 1.92 -12.51
C LEU A 136 1.94 1.43 -12.75
N SER A 137 2.86 1.72 -11.84
CA SER A 137 4.25 1.28 -11.98
C SER A 137 4.38 -0.23 -11.88
N TRP A 138 3.60 -0.88 -10.98
CA TRP A 138 3.57 -2.33 -10.87
C TRP A 138 3.00 -2.98 -12.14
N LEU A 139 1.92 -2.43 -12.72
CA LEU A 139 1.34 -2.93 -13.98
C LEU A 139 2.36 -2.89 -15.11
N ARG A 140 3.21 -1.86 -15.16
CA ARG A 140 4.19 -1.63 -16.22
C ARG A 140 5.53 -2.35 -16.00
N ASP A 141 5.77 -2.91 -14.81
CA ASP A 141 7.02 -3.62 -14.52
C ASP A 141 7.03 -5.01 -15.18
N PRO A 142 7.92 -5.29 -16.16
CA PRO A 142 8.03 -6.60 -16.79
C PRO A 142 8.53 -7.68 -15.81
N ASN A 143 9.21 -7.29 -14.72
CA ASN A 143 9.81 -8.19 -13.73
C ASN A 143 8.93 -8.37 -12.47
N ARG A 144 7.64 -8.00 -12.54
CA ARG A 144 6.70 -8.24 -11.42
C ARG A 144 6.60 -9.73 -11.12
N ARG A 145 6.58 -10.08 -9.84
CA ARG A 145 6.53 -11.47 -9.38
C ARG A 145 5.09 -11.88 -9.02
N GLU A 146 4.78 -13.12 -9.26
CA GLU A 146 3.54 -13.77 -8.80
C GLU A 146 3.48 -13.93 -7.28
#